data_15d62424015cf49cf38ed9b493db7051
#
_entry.id   15d62424015cf49cf38ed9b493db7051
#
_cell.length_a   1.000
_cell.length_b   1.000
_cell.length_c   1.000
_cell.angle_alpha   90.00
_cell.angle_beta   90.00
_cell.angle_gamma   90.00
#
_symmetry.space_group_name_H-M   'P 1'
#
loop_
_entity.id
_entity.type
_entity.pdbx_description
1 polymer ?
#
loop_
_entity_poly.entity_id
_entity_poly.type
_entity_poly.pdbx_seq_one_letter_code
_entity_poly.pdbx_strand_id
1 'polypeptide(L)'
;MTSSHFIGPAARRAAAVMRASVLVLLCCAATAARAAIVYDFNTEFSGGTPPSGPAPWLVATFSDTSTSGQVQLTITTSGLASSTKISGLYFNLDPDLNVSDLSFKSLNGGSGTVNDSSLQLGENAFMADGDGKYDILLSYPTSGATFHGGDTSSFDITYSGSGTFDAASFYFLSDPAGGHGPFYAAAHVLDTSANGGSGWVAPVSPVPLPPSLPLLATGLLGFAALTCNKSRRG
;
A
#
# COMPACT_ATOMS: atom_id res chain seq x y z
N MET A 1 0.39 -32.56 -62.71
CA MET A 1 -0.34 -31.30 -62.74
C MET A 1 -0.34 -30.70 -61.34
N THR A 2 0.58 -29.79 -61.06
CA THR A 2 0.74 -29.16 -59.76
C THR A 2 0.13 -27.76 -59.85
N SER A 3 -1.00 -27.54 -59.17
CA SER A 3 -1.68 -26.26 -59.12
C SER A 3 -1.05 -25.37 -58.08
N SER A 4 -0.28 -24.36 -58.49
CA SER A 4 0.27 -23.35 -57.61
C SER A 4 -0.77 -22.24 -57.37
N HIS A 5 -1.31 -22.17 -56.15
CA HIS A 5 -2.20 -21.10 -55.74
C HIS A 5 -1.38 -19.81 -55.52
N PHE A 6 -1.47 -18.91 -56.46
CA PHE A 6 -0.95 -17.53 -56.35
C PHE A 6 -1.85 -16.71 -55.39
N ILE A 7 -1.39 -16.43 -54.22
CA ILE A 7 -2.05 -15.48 -53.29
C ILE A 7 -1.74 -14.07 -53.77
N GLY A 8 -2.75 -13.36 -54.28
CA GLY A 8 -2.62 -12.03 -54.86
C GLY A 8 -2.21 -10.97 -53.83
N PRO A 9 -1.65 -9.81 -54.29
CA PRO A 9 -1.11 -8.76 -53.42
C PRO A 9 -2.14 -8.11 -52.47
N ALA A 10 -3.43 -8.18 -52.80
CA ALA A 10 -4.50 -7.72 -51.93
C ALA A 10 -4.66 -8.54 -50.65
N ALA A 11 -4.51 -9.87 -50.71
CA ALA A 11 -4.60 -10.74 -49.57
C ALA A 11 -3.41 -10.56 -48.60
N ARG A 12 -2.23 -10.23 -49.11
CA ARG A 12 -1.05 -9.92 -48.29
C ARG A 12 -1.19 -8.58 -47.54
N ARG A 13 -1.83 -7.57 -48.14
CA ARG A 13 -2.11 -6.28 -47.51
C ARG A 13 -3.16 -6.40 -46.40
N ALA A 14 -4.21 -7.17 -46.60
CA ALA A 14 -5.23 -7.44 -45.58
C ALA A 14 -4.65 -8.15 -44.34
N ALA A 15 -3.79 -9.15 -44.56
CA ALA A 15 -3.12 -9.86 -43.45
C ALA A 15 -2.14 -8.96 -42.68
N ALA A 16 -1.48 -8.02 -43.33
CA ALA A 16 -0.56 -7.08 -42.68
C ALA A 16 -1.32 -6.03 -41.80
N VAL A 17 -2.45 -5.52 -42.29
CA VAL A 17 -3.31 -4.57 -41.54
C VAL A 17 -3.94 -5.27 -40.34
N MET A 18 -4.42 -6.51 -40.50
CA MET A 18 -5.01 -7.27 -39.38
C MET A 18 -4.00 -7.59 -38.29
N ARG A 19 -2.74 -7.89 -38.64
CA ARG A 19 -1.66 -8.10 -37.66
C ARG A 19 -1.25 -6.82 -36.95
N ALA A 20 -1.25 -5.68 -37.61
CA ALA A 20 -0.99 -4.36 -37.00
C ALA A 20 -2.10 -3.98 -36.01
N SER A 21 -3.37 -4.23 -36.36
CA SER A 21 -4.52 -3.94 -35.49
C SER A 21 -4.54 -4.81 -34.22
N VAL A 22 -4.16 -6.09 -34.31
CA VAL A 22 -4.06 -6.98 -33.15
C VAL A 22 -2.90 -6.55 -32.23
N LEU A 23 -1.78 -6.07 -32.77
CA LEU A 23 -0.66 -5.59 -31.98
C LEU A 23 -1.00 -4.29 -31.22
N VAL A 24 -1.76 -3.38 -31.85
CA VAL A 24 -2.23 -2.13 -31.21
C VAL A 24 -3.27 -2.43 -30.12
N LEU A 25 -4.16 -3.40 -30.31
CA LEU A 25 -5.14 -3.80 -29.29
C LEU A 25 -4.46 -4.45 -28.06
N LEU A 26 -3.37 -5.20 -28.27
CA LEU A 26 -2.61 -5.82 -27.17
C LEU A 26 -1.85 -4.79 -26.32
N CYS A 27 -1.45 -3.65 -26.89
CA CYS A 27 -0.81 -2.56 -26.15
C CYS A 27 -1.78 -1.78 -25.25
N CYS A 28 -3.10 -1.81 -25.51
CA CYS A 28 -4.10 -1.09 -24.72
C CYS A 28 -4.52 -1.84 -23.44
N ALA A 29 -4.09 -3.09 -23.24
CA ALA A 29 -4.29 -3.83 -22.00
C ALA A 29 -3.17 -3.57 -20.96
N ALA A 30 -2.60 -2.35 -20.96
CA ALA A 30 -1.75 -1.91 -19.86
C ALA A 30 -2.63 -1.85 -18.60
N THR A 31 -2.50 -2.85 -17.73
CA THR A 31 -3.08 -2.78 -16.39
C THR A 31 -2.58 -1.50 -15.75
N ALA A 32 -3.50 -0.60 -15.40
CA ALA A 32 -3.14 0.59 -14.66
C ALA A 32 -2.35 0.15 -13.43
N ALA A 33 -1.08 0.56 -13.36
CA ALA A 33 -0.29 0.31 -12.18
C ALA A 33 -0.89 1.16 -11.06
N ARG A 34 -1.10 0.54 -9.93
CA ARG A 34 -1.70 1.16 -8.76
C ARG A 34 -0.61 1.82 -7.96
N ALA A 35 -0.85 3.04 -7.50
CA ALA A 35 0.02 3.67 -6.53
C ALA A 35 -0.08 2.95 -5.19
N ALA A 36 1.02 2.92 -4.45
CA ALA A 36 1.03 2.43 -3.08
C ALA A 36 2.00 3.28 -2.25
N ILE A 37 1.61 3.53 -1.00
CA ILE A 37 2.44 4.15 0.02
C ILE A 37 2.79 3.06 1.04
N VAL A 38 4.08 2.86 1.27
CA VAL A 38 4.58 1.85 2.19
C VAL A 38 5.26 2.54 3.38
N TYR A 39 4.83 2.20 4.56
CA TYR A 39 5.40 2.62 5.83
C TYR A 39 6.15 1.47 6.49
N ASP A 40 7.47 1.56 6.50
CA ASP A 40 8.36 0.62 7.19
C ASP A 40 8.67 1.15 8.59
N PHE A 41 8.00 0.63 9.61
CA PHE A 41 8.21 1.03 11.01
C PHE A 41 9.50 0.41 11.53
N ASN A 42 10.55 1.18 11.54
CA ASN A 42 11.92 0.73 11.79
C ASN A 42 12.68 1.57 12.82
N THR A 43 12.05 2.60 13.39
CA THR A 43 12.67 3.51 14.35
C THR A 43 11.82 3.62 15.61
N GLU A 44 12.40 3.31 16.77
CA GLU A 44 11.82 3.63 18.07
C GLU A 44 12.17 5.09 18.41
N PHE A 45 11.19 5.89 18.85
CA PHE A 45 11.36 7.33 19.05
C PHE A 45 11.02 7.83 20.46
N SER A 46 10.37 7.01 21.28
CA SER A 46 9.92 7.42 22.62
C SER A 46 10.98 7.31 23.72
N GLY A 47 12.14 6.71 23.40
CA GLY A 47 13.14 6.31 24.40
C GLY A 47 12.73 5.10 25.21
N GLY A 48 11.67 4.39 24.78
CA GLY A 48 11.23 3.13 25.33
C GLY A 48 12.12 1.94 24.91
N THR A 49 11.62 0.73 25.08
CA THR A 49 12.33 -0.47 24.67
C THR A 49 11.98 -0.81 23.22
N PRO A 50 12.94 -0.77 22.27
CA PRO A 50 12.68 -1.18 20.91
C PRO A 50 12.15 -2.63 20.85
N PRO A 51 11.23 -2.94 19.93
CA PRO A 51 10.77 -4.31 19.74
C PRO A 51 11.92 -5.26 19.41
N SER A 52 11.88 -6.45 19.99
CA SER A 52 12.78 -7.54 19.63
C SER A 52 12.39 -8.11 18.26
N GLY A 53 13.40 -8.42 17.45
CA GLY A 53 13.23 -8.89 16.08
C GLY A 53 13.82 -7.93 15.04
N PRO A 54 13.93 -8.35 13.78
CA PRO A 54 14.50 -7.53 12.73
C PRO A 54 13.54 -6.43 12.27
N ALA A 55 14.04 -5.21 12.15
CA ALA A 55 13.29 -4.12 11.49
C ALA A 55 13.25 -4.33 9.96
N PRO A 56 12.18 -3.90 9.26
CA PRO A 56 11.01 -3.25 9.82
C PRO A 56 10.17 -4.20 10.69
N TRP A 57 9.78 -3.73 11.86
CA TRP A 57 8.98 -4.53 12.81
C TRP A 57 7.55 -4.74 12.33
N LEU A 58 6.99 -3.72 11.72
CA LEU A 58 5.71 -3.80 11.02
C LEU A 58 5.76 -2.96 9.74
N VAL A 59 4.91 -3.32 8.78
CA VAL A 59 4.77 -2.63 7.52
C VAL A 59 3.28 -2.32 7.31
N ALA A 60 2.96 -1.05 7.06
CA ALA A 60 1.62 -0.65 6.64
C ALA A 60 1.66 -0.18 5.18
N THR A 61 0.78 -0.73 4.36
CA THR A 61 0.70 -0.43 2.93
C THR A 61 -0.69 0.08 2.58
N PHE A 62 -0.77 1.30 2.10
CA PHE A 62 -1.96 1.85 1.45
C PHE A 62 -1.83 1.65 -0.05
N SER A 63 -2.80 1.02 -0.67
CA SER A 63 -2.80 0.70 -2.10
C SER A 63 -4.10 1.12 -2.76
N ASP A 64 -4.01 1.74 -3.93
CA ASP A 64 -5.19 1.98 -4.75
C ASP A 64 -5.88 0.66 -5.10
N THR A 65 -7.21 0.67 -5.14
CA THR A 65 -8.01 -0.47 -5.59
C THR A 65 -8.50 -0.24 -7.03
N SER A 66 -9.22 -1.21 -7.60
CA SER A 66 -9.90 -1.01 -8.88
C SER A 66 -11.17 -0.16 -8.76
N THR A 67 -11.61 0.10 -7.53
CA THR A 67 -12.80 0.88 -7.22
C THR A 67 -12.38 2.32 -6.96
N SER A 68 -12.92 3.26 -7.73
CA SER A 68 -12.68 4.69 -7.50
C SER A 68 -13.17 5.09 -6.10
N GLY A 69 -12.40 5.93 -5.40
CA GLY A 69 -12.70 6.36 -4.03
C GLY A 69 -12.51 5.26 -2.98
N GLN A 70 -11.73 4.22 -3.28
CA GLN A 70 -11.38 3.16 -2.34
C GLN A 70 -9.87 2.91 -2.32
N VAL A 71 -9.33 2.82 -1.11
CA VAL A 71 -7.93 2.45 -0.82
C VAL A 71 -7.94 1.22 0.07
N GLN A 72 -7.03 0.28 -0.16
CA GLN A 72 -6.81 -0.85 0.73
C GLN A 72 -5.63 -0.57 1.65
N LEU A 73 -5.83 -0.69 2.96
CA LEU A 73 -4.77 -0.72 3.96
C LEU A 73 -4.46 -2.17 4.35
N THR A 74 -3.20 -2.56 4.27
CA THR A 74 -2.71 -3.83 4.79
C THR A 74 -1.59 -3.58 5.79
N ILE A 75 -1.68 -4.17 6.97
CA ILE A 75 -0.69 -4.05 8.05
C ILE A 75 -0.16 -5.44 8.35
N THR A 76 1.16 -5.63 8.25
CA THR A 76 1.84 -6.88 8.59
C THR A 76 2.82 -6.65 9.71
N THR A 77 2.92 -7.61 10.63
CA THR A 77 3.77 -7.54 11.84
C THR A 77 4.87 -8.61 11.83
N SER A 78 5.32 -9.00 10.63
CA SER A 78 6.26 -10.12 10.45
C SER A 78 7.64 -9.91 11.07
N GLY A 79 8.04 -8.67 11.33
CA GLY A 79 9.31 -8.33 12.00
C GLY A 79 9.22 -8.34 13.53
N LEU A 80 8.02 -8.42 14.11
CA LEU A 80 7.83 -8.49 15.55
C LEU A 80 7.95 -9.93 16.07
N ALA A 81 8.46 -10.07 17.29
CA ALA A 81 8.35 -11.33 18.00
C ALA A 81 6.87 -11.67 18.27
N SER A 82 6.53 -12.97 18.30
CA SER A 82 5.14 -13.43 18.47
C SER A 82 4.49 -13.00 19.80
N SER A 83 5.27 -12.63 20.81
CA SER A 83 4.78 -12.08 22.08
C SER A 83 4.52 -10.57 22.03
N THR A 84 5.11 -9.86 21.08
CA THR A 84 4.98 -8.40 20.95
C THR A 84 3.63 -8.04 20.33
N LYS A 85 2.94 -7.07 20.90
CA LYS A 85 1.59 -6.68 20.51
C LYS A 85 1.55 -5.24 20.02
N ILE A 86 0.62 -4.95 19.14
CA ILE A 86 0.25 -3.60 18.73
C ILE A 86 -1.00 -3.19 19.50
N SER A 87 -0.96 -2.04 20.19
CA SER A 87 -2.12 -1.47 20.85
C SER A 87 -2.74 -0.30 20.11
N GLY A 88 -1.98 0.40 19.26
CA GLY A 88 -2.48 1.51 18.47
C GLY A 88 -1.64 1.79 17.24
N LEU A 89 -2.30 2.20 16.17
CA LEU A 89 -1.71 2.68 14.92
C LEU A 89 -2.31 4.04 14.58
N TYR A 90 -1.45 4.96 14.20
CA TYR A 90 -1.77 6.36 13.98
C TYR A 90 -1.37 6.74 12.57
N PHE A 91 -2.30 7.38 11.84
CA PHE A 91 -2.06 7.84 10.46
C PHE A 91 -2.62 9.26 10.26
N ASN A 92 -2.18 9.89 9.19
CA ASN A 92 -2.65 11.19 8.76
C ASN A 92 -3.41 11.07 7.43
N LEU A 93 -4.28 12.02 7.18
CA LEU A 93 -4.99 12.20 5.93
C LEU A 93 -4.54 13.52 5.29
N ASP A 94 -4.71 13.63 3.97
CA ASP A 94 -4.59 14.88 3.24
C ASP A 94 -5.45 15.96 3.92
N PRO A 95 -4.89 17.12 4.35
CA PRO A 95 -5.62 18.15 5.03
C PRO A 95 -6.72 18.81 4.17
N ASP A 96 -6.71 18.60 2.84
CA ASP A 96 -7.77 19.05 1.96
C ASP A 96 -9.00 18.11 1.97
N LEU A 97 -8.92 16.96 2.64
CA LEU A 97 -9.98 15.97 2.79
C LEU A 97 -10.55 15.97 4.21
N ASN A 98 -11.85 15.73 4.33
CA ASN A 98 -12.49 15.64 5.65
C ASN A 98 -12.38 14.22 6.21
N VAL A 99 -11.62 14.04 7.28
CA VAL A 99 -11.38 12.73 7.91
C VAL A 99 -12.69 12.03 8.34
N SER A 100 -13.73 12.80 8.68
CA SER A 100 -15.03 12.25 9.08
C SER A 100 -15.80 11.54 7.95
N ASP A 101 -15.40 11.76 6.69
CA ASP A 101 -16.00 11.12 5.52
C ASP A 101 -15.35 9.77 5.17
N LEU A 102 -14.35 9.34 5.95
CA LEU A 102 -13.72 8.01 5.83
C LEU A 102 -14.60 6.92 6.46
N SER A 103 -14.60 5.76 5.83
CA SER A 103 -15.19 4.53 6.38
C SER A 103 -14.23 3.37 6.18
N PHE A 104 -14.00 2.60 7.24
CA PHE A 104 -13.11 1.45 7.25
C PHE A 104 -13.93 0.17 7.39
N LYS A 105 -13.77 -0.74 6.43
CA LYS A 105 -14.35 -2.08 6.48
C LYS A 105 -13.23 -3.10 6.66
N SER A 106 -13.23 -3.79 7.80
CA SER A 106 -12.27 -4.89 8.04
C SER A 106 -12.47 -6.02 7.04
N LEU A 107 -11.38 -6.52 6.49
CA LEU A 107 -11.32 -7.69 5.61
C LEU A 107 -10.90 -8.96 6.37
N ASN A 108 -10.57 -8.84 7.66
CA ASN A 108 -10.15 -9.93 8.50
C ASN A 108 -11.41 -10.75 8.87
N GLY A 109 -11.66 -11.82 8.12
CA GLY A 109 -12.86 -12.63 8.29
C GLY A 109 -12.89 -13.39 9.62
N GLY A 110 -13.62 -12.92 10.58
CA GLY A 110 -14.39 -13.54 11.66
C GLY A 110 -13.87 -14.76 12.42
N SER A 111 -12.59 -15.14 12.39
CA SER A 111 -12.08 -16.28 13.13
C SER A 111 -10.67 -16.03 13.66
N GLY A 112 -10.59 -15.49 14.85
CA GLY A 112 -9.47 -15.70 15.78
C GLY A 112 -8.23 -14.86 15.60
N THR A 113 -8.12 -14.01 14.60
CA THR A 113 -6.97 -13.13 14.40
C THR A 113 -7.43 -11.73 14.06
N VAL A 114 -7.10 -10.78 14.93
CA VAL A 114 -7.20 -9.33 14.71
C VAL A 114 -8.60 -8.82 14.34
N ASN A 115 -9.60 -9.09 15.18
CA ASN A 115 -10.97 -8.74 14.82
C ASN A 115 -11.49 -7.42 15.35
N ASP A 116 -10.94 -6.84 16.36
CA ASP A 116 -11.62 -5.75 17.05
C ASP A 116 -10.73 -4.53 17.22
N SER A 117 -10.18 -4.01 16.11
CA SER A 117 -9.69 -2.64 16.14
C SER A 117 -10.88 -1.69 16.28
N SER A 118 -10.83 -0.78 17.23
CA SER A 118 -11.72 0.38 17.24
C SER A 118 -11.08 1.46 16.38
N LEU A 119 -11.89 2.02 15.46
CA LEU A 119 -11.51 3.16 14.65
C LEU A 119 -11.97 4.44 15.32
N GLN A 120 -11.07 5.41 15.43
CA GLN A 120 -11.40 6.78 15.81
C GLN A 120 -10.87 7.72 14.73
N LEU A 121 -11.68 8.70 14.37
CA LEU A 121 -11.40 9.71 13.34
C LEU A 121 -11.55 11.10 13.92
N GLY A 122 -10.62 11.99 13.62
CA GLY A 122 -10.67 13.38 14.07
C GLY A 122 -9.44 14.13 13.61
N GLU A 123 -9.63 15.28 12.98
CA GLU A 123 -8.53 16.12 12.50
C GLU A 123 -7.60 16.50 13.66
N ASN A 124 -6.33 16.13 13.56
CA ASN A 124 -5.29 16.40 14.56
C ASN A 124 -5.68 16.01 16.00
N ALA A 125 -6.52 14.97 16.15
CA ALA A 125 -7.17 14.63 17.42
C ALA A 125 -6.37 13.65 18.29
N PHE A 126 -5.42 12.92 17.73
CA PHE A 126 -4.73 11.83 18.42
C PHE A 126 -3.23 12.11 18.52
N MET A 127 -2.62 11.76 19.65
CA MET A 127 -1.19 11.95 19.89
C MET A 127 -0.50 10.62 20.13
N ALA A 128 0.67 10.43 19.51
CA ALA A 128 1.53 9.26 19.73
C ALA A 128 2.68 9.68 20.66
N ASP A 129 2.67 9.22 21.90
CA ASP A 129 3.66 9.55 22.95
C ASP A 129 3.83 11.08 23.21
N GLY A 130 2.81 11.88 22.87
CA GLY A 130 2.93 13.33 22.89
C GLY A 130 3.63 13.93 21.65
N ASP A 131 4.05 13.12 20.71
CA ASP A 131 4.81 13.48 19.51
C ASP A 131 3.93 13.45 18.27
N GLY A 132 3.59 14.61 17.74
CA GLY A 132 2.72 14.75 16.57
C GLY A 132 1.24 14.59 16.89
N LYS A 133 0.41 15.16 16.02
CA LYS A 133 -1.05 15.04 16.05
C LYS A 133 -1.50 14.33 14.78
N TYR A 134 -2.33 13.32 14.94
CA TYR A 134 -2.78 12.43 13.89
C TYR A 134 -4.30 12.48 13.75
N ASP A 135 -4.79 12.07 12.59
CA ASP A 135 -6.20 12.15 12.21
C ASP A 135 -6.94 10.83 12.41
N ILE A 136 -6.21 9.72 12.38
CA ILE A 136 -6.76 8.37 12.35
C ILE A 136 -6.08 7.55 13.44
N LEU A 137 -6.87 6.92 14.30
CA LEU A 137 -6.40 5.97 15.30
C LEU A 137 -7.11 4.63 15.17
N LEU A 138 -6.33 3.59 14.88
CA LEU A 138 -6.74 2.19 14.97
C LEU A 138 -6.23 1.61 16.30
N SER A 139 -7.12 1.31 17.25
CA SER A 139 -6.76 0.71 18.54
C SER A 139 -7.08 -0.78 18.54
N TYR A 140 -6.14 -1.58 19.03
CA TYR A 140 -6.26 -3.03 19.12
C TYR A 140 -6.35 -3.50 20.57
N PRO A 141 -7.09 -4.61 20.85
CA PRO A 141 -7.13 -5.20 22.19
C PRO A 141 -5.73 -5.61 22.66
N THR A 142 -5.45 -5.37 23.93
CA THR A 142 -4.19 -5.78 24.58
C THR A 142 -4.30 -7.10 25.35
N SER A 143 -5.51 -7.66 25.40
CA SER A 143 -5.83 -8.97 26.01
C SER A 143 -6.84 -9.73 25.15
N GLY A 144 -6.88 -11.03 25.25
CA GLY A 144 -7.72 -11.88 24.40
C GLY A 144 -7.13 -12.03 22.99
N ALA A 145 -7.93 -11.80 21.97
CA ALA A 145 -7.48 -11.79 20.57
C ALA A 145 -6.72 -10.47 20.27
N THR A 146 -5.41 -10.50 20.46
CA THR A 146 -4.51 -9.35 20.28
C THR A 146 -3.94 -9.32 18.86
N PHE A 147 -3.54 -8.16 18.39
CA PHE A 147 -2.74 -8.00 17.17
C PHE A 147 -1.25 -8.13 17.54
N HIS A 148 -0.60 -9.21 17.15
CA HIS A 148 0.76 -9.53 17.60
C HIS A 148 1.69 -9.91 16.46
N GLY A 149 2.94 -10.20 16.77
CA GLY A 149 3.95 -10.56 15.78
C GLY A 149 3.56 -11.76 14.94
N GLY A 150 3.64 -11.61 13.61
CA GLY A 150 3.24 -12.59 12.60
C GLY A 150 1.82 -12.42 12.05
N ASP A 151 1.02 -11.52 12.61
CA ASP A 151 -0.35 -11.27 12.16
C ASP A 151 -0.41 -10.31 10.96
N THR A 152 -1.56 -10.32 10.30
CA THR A 152 -1.93 -9.36 9.26
C THR A 152 -3.31 -8.80 9.52
N SER A 153 -3.46 -7.49 9.39
CA SER A 153 -4.74 -6.79 9.45
C SER A 153 -4.98 -6.01 8.16
N SER A 154 -6.17 -6.08 7.60
CA SER A 154 -6.50 -5.43 6.33
C SER A 154 -7.87 -4.76 6.37
N PHE A 155 -7.95 -3.62 5.68
CA PHE A 155 -9.17 -2.80 5.60
C PHE A 155 -9.38 -2.29 4.18
N ASP A 156 -10.63 -2.27 3.73
CA ASP A 156 -11.05 -1.40 2.64
C ASP A 156 -11.46 -0.05 3.23
N ILE A 157 -10.84 1.02 2.77
CA ILE A 157 -11.11 2.39 3.19
C ILE A 157 -11.85 3.08 2.04
N THR A 158 -13.02 3.63 2.32
CA THR A 158 -13.79 4.41 1.35
C THR A 158 -13.96 5.84 1.83
N TYR A 159 -14.02 6.77 0.88
CA TYR A 159 -14.22 8.18 1.12
C TYR A 159 -15.52 8.64 0.47
N SER A 160 -16.40 9.28 1.23
CA SER A 160 -17.72 9.76 0.77
C SER A 160 -17.75 11.26 0.48
N GLY A 161 -16.68 11.99 0.79
CA GLY A 161 -16.57 13.43 0.56
C GLY A 161 -16.21 13.77 -0.88
N SER A 162 -15.92 15.05 -1.10
CA SER A 162 -15.46 15.57 -2.39
C SER A 162 -13.93 15.64 -2.43
N GLY A 163 -13.34 15.51 -3.61
CA GLY A 163 -11.89 15.55 -3.82
C GLY A 163 -11.34 14.26 -4.39
N THR A 164 -10.04 14.24 -4.65
CA THR A 164 -9.33 13.01 -5.07
C THR A 164 -8.94 12.23 -3.84
N PHE A 165 -9.35 10.97 -3.79
CA PHE A 165 -8.98 10.05 -2.71
C PHE A 165 -8.31 8.81 -3.29
N ASP A 166 -7.05 8.62 -2.93
CA ASP A 166 -6.18 7.53 -3.36
C ASP A 166 -5.13 7.22 -2.27
N ALA A 167 -4.20 6.32 -2.54
CA ALA A 167 -3.15 5.95 -1.59
C ALA A 167 -2.28 7.13 -1.16
N ALA A 168 -2.06 8.12 -2.05
CA ALA A 168 -1.25 9.31 -1.74
C ALA A 168 -1.94 10.23 -0.73
N SER A 169 -3.27 10.12 -0.55
CA SER A 169 -4.02 10.85 0.47
C SER A 169 -3.58 10.52 1.90
N PHE A 170 -2.80 9.47 2.10
CA PHE A 170 -2.22 9.11 3.39
C PHE A 170 -0.74 9.51 3.53
N TYR A 171 -0.15 10.20 2.55
CA TYR A 171 1.26 10.59 2.55
C TYR A 171 1.50 11.98 3.16
N PHE A 172 1.05 12.18 4.37
CA PHE A 172 1.17 13.45 5.09
C PHE A 172 1.82 13.26 6.46
N LEU A 173 2.62 14.24 6.86
CA LEU A 173 3.21 14.30 8.20
C LEU A 173 2.15 14.68 9.21
N SER A 174 2.29 14.20 10.45
CA SER A 174 1.51 14.67 11.59
C SER A 174 1.77 16.16 11.84
N ASP A 175 0.77 16.87 12.37
CA ASP A 175 1.00 18.20 12.89
C ASP A 175 2.00 18.16 14.06
N PRO A 176 2.90 19.13 14.19
CA PRO A 176 3.85 19.17 15.29
C PRO A 176 3.14 19.22 16.65
N ALA A 177 3.57 18.36 17.57
CA ALA A 177 3.27 18.43 18.99
C ALA A 177 4.54 18.10 19.73
N GLY A 178 4.74 18.42 20.97
CA GLY A 178 5.99 18.27 21.74
C GLY A 178 6.97 17.17 21.28
N GLY A 179 8.07 16.98 21.94
CA GLY A 179 8.96 15.83 21.76
C GLY A 179 9.61 15.63 20.38
N HIS A 180 9.47 14.45 19.82
CA HIS A 180 10.06 14.02 18.56
C HIS A 180 9.03 14.11 17.41
N GLY A 181 9.48 14.09 16.18
CA GLY A 181 8.59 14.18 15.03
C GLY A 181 8.65 15.54 14.35
N PRO A 182 7.78 15.86 13.37
CA PRO A 182 6.59 15.09 12.95
C PRO A 182 6.90 13.77 12.24
N PHE A 183 5.96 12.82 12.30
CA PHE A 183 6.07 11.52 11.64
C PHE A 183 4.91 11.29 10.67
N TYR A 184 5.12 10.47 9.64
CA TYR A 184 4.07 10.07 8.70
C TYR A 184 3.04 9.11 9.31
N ALA A 185 3.49 8.29 10.26
CA ALA A 185 2.68 7.32 11.00
C ALA A 185 3.39 6.99 12.31
N ALA A 186 2.65 6.44 13.28
CA ALA A 186 3.20 5.93 14.52
C ALA A 186 2.48 4.66 14.96
N ALA A 187 3.17 3.81 15.73
CA ALA A 187 2.57 2.63 16.33
C ALA A 187 3.03 2.47 17.79
N HIS A 188 2.09 2.14 18.67
CA HIS A 188 2.39 1.77 20.05
C HIS A 188 2.52 0.25 20.15
N VAL A 189 3.69 -0.21 20.57
CA VAL A 189 4.04 -1.62 20.73
C VAL A 189 4.23 -1.96 22.20
N LEU A 190 3.71 -3.11 22.59
CA LEU A 190 3.74 -3.68 23.95
C LEU A 190 4.48 -5.02 23.97
N ASP A 191 4.95 -5.41 25.15
CA ASP A 191 5.69 -6.65 25.35
C ASP A 191 6.92 -6.76 24.42
N THR A 192 7.66 -5.63 24.32
CA THR A 192 8.80 -5.48 23.41
C THR A 192 10.01 -6.33 23.80
N SER A 193 10.04 -6.86 25.02
CA SER A 193 11.08 -7.77 25.54
C SER A 193 10.48 -8.90 26.36
N ALA A 194 11.28 -9.92 26.68
CA ALA A 194 10.88 -11.06 27.52
C ALA A 194 10.37 -10.66 28.91
N ASN A 195 10.76 -9.50 29.42
CA ASN A 195 10.34 -8.96 30.72
C ASN A 195 9.23 -7.91 30.61
N GLY A 196 8.55 -7.84 29.49
CA GLY A 196 7.61 -6.78 29.17
C GLY A 196 8.31 -5.56 28.57
N GLY A 197 7.68 -4.42 28.66
CA GLY A 197 8.14 -3.16 28.09
C GLY A 197 7.22 -2.67 26.98
N SER A 198 7.40 -1.41 26.60
CA SER A 198 6.66 -0.78 25.51
C SER A 198 7.56 0.22 24.82
N GLY A 199 7.19 0.58 23.60
CA GLY A 199 7.86 1.64 22.84
C GLY A 199 6.94 2.15 21.74
N TRP A 200 7.30 3.29 21.21
CA TRP A 200 6.63 3.87 20.06
C TRP A 200 7.54 3.81 18.85
N VAL A 201 7.02 3.30 17.77
CA VAL A 201 7.78 3.13 16.55
C VAL A 201 7.15 3.91 15.39
N ALA A 202 8.02 4.42 14.52
CA ALA A 202 7.63 5.20 13.35
C ALA A 202 8.42 4.78 12.11
N PRO A 203 7.91 5.06 10.89
CA PRO A 203 8.71 5.00 9.68
C PRO A 203 9.62 6.22 9.58
N VAL A 204 10.87 6.04 9.16
CA VAL A 204 11.78 7.18 8.90
C VAL A 204 11.31 7.98 7.69
N SER A 205 10.89 7.30 6.63
CA SER A 205 10.31 7.91 5.42
C SER A 205 9.52 6.85 4.66
N PRO A 206 8.30 7.12 4.27
CA PRO A 206 7.57 6.19 3.40
C PRO A 206 8.18 6.15 2.01
N VAL A 207 8.05 5.01 1.35
CA VAL A 207 8.48 4.81 -0.03
C VAL A 207 7.26 4.78 -0.94
N PRO A 208 7.00 5.87 -1.71
CA PRO A 208 6.02 5.79 -2.79
C PRO A 208 6.52 4.78 -3.82
N LEU A 209 5.77 3.73 -4.06
CA LEU A 209 6.07 2.77 -5.11
C LEU A 209 5.48 3.27 -6.44
N PRO A 210 6.35 3.67 -7.41
CA PRO A 210 5.85 4.10 -8.69
C PRO A 210 5.20 2.95 -9.45
N PRO A 211 4.21 3.23 -10.27
CA PRO A 211 3.56 2.27 -11.17
C PRO A 211 4.50 1.81 -12.30
N SER A 212 5.69 1.30 -11.99
CA SER A 212 6.77 1.07 -12.96
C SER A 212 6.74 -0.31 -13.65
N LEU A 213 6.07 -1.31 -13.10
CA LEU A 213 6.04 -2.65 -13.69
C LEU A 213 5.39 -2.73 -15.09
N PRO A 214 4.26 -2.05 -15.39
CA PRO A 214 3.71 -2.06 -16.75
C PRO A 214 4.56 -1.27 -17.75
N LEU A 215 5.23 -0.20 -17.33
CA LEU A 215 6.14 0.58 -18.18
C LEU A 215 7.36 -0.25 -18.62
N LEU A 216 7.93 -1.05 -17.71
CA LEU A 216 9.01 -1.96 -18.05
C LEU A 216 8.56 -3.06 -19.01
N ALA A 217 7.36 -3.64 -18.78
CA ALA A 217 6.81 -4.68 -19.64
C ALA A 217 6.50 -4.15 -21.06
N THR A 218 5.91 -2.95 -21.18
CA THR A 218 5.65 -2.30 -22.47
C THR A 218 6.94 -1.90 -23.19
N GLY A 219 7.96 -1.45 -22.45
CA GLY A 219 9.28 -1.14 -22.98
C GLY A 219 9.96 -2.39 -23.57
N LEU A 220 9.96 -3.50 -22.86
CA LEU A 220 10.55 -4.77 -23.32
C LEU A 220 9.81 -5.36 -24.52
N LEU A 221 8.48 -5.30 -24.55
CA LEU A 221 7.68 -5.74 -25.70
C LEU A 221 7.91 -4.85 -26.93
N GLY A 222 8.07 -3.55 -26.76
CA GLY A 222 8.43 -2.62 -27.82
C GLY A 222 9.81 -2.93 -28.42
N PHE A 223 10.81 -3.22 -27.59
CA PHE A 223 12.14 -3.65 -28.05
C PHE A 223 12.12 -4.97 -28.80
N ALA A 224 11.36 -5.96 -28.33
CA ALA A 224 11.24 -7.23 -29.00
C ALA A 224 10.58 -7.11 -30.39
N ALA A 225 9.57 -6.24 -30.51
CA ALA A 225 8.92 -5.96 -31.80
C ALA A 225 9.86 -5.30 -32.82
N LEU A 226 10.73 -4.39 -32.38
CA LEU A 226 11.71 -3.72 -33.22
C LEU A 226 12.82 -4.67 -33.71
N THR A 227 13.29 -5.57 -32.86
CA THR A 227 14.34 -6.56 -33.22
C THR A 227 13.82 -7.62 -34.20
N CYS A 228 12.58 -8.09 -34.04
CA CYS A 228 11.94 -9.03 -34.96
C CYS A 228 11.75 -8.44 -36.39
N ASN A 229 11.52 -7.11 -36.49
CA ASN A 229 11.31 -6.47 -37.79
C ASN A 229 12.62 -6.27 -38.54
N LYS A 230 13.76 -6.14 -37.86
CA LYS A 230 15.09 -5.98 -38.49
C LYS A 230 15.61 -7.30 -39.10
N SER A 231 15.31 -8.45 -38.47
CA SER A 231 15.71 -9.78 -38.97
C SER A 231 14.98 -10.23 -40.25
N ARG A 232 13.90 -9.56 -40.65
CA ARG A 232 13.14 -9.88 -41.87
C ARG A 232 13.50 -9.04 -43.09
N ARG A 233 14.44 -8.12 -42.96
CA ARG A 233 14.89 -7.21 -44.04
C ARG A 233 16.35 -7.47 -44.51
N GLY A 234 17.01 -8.52 -43.96
CA GLY A 234 18.30 -9.00 -44.40
C GLY A 234 18.20 -10.21 -45.31
#